data_19ecc000fba8d748593bbd4aa3269d67
#
_entry.id   19ecc000fba8d748593bbd4aa3269d67
#
_cell.length_a   1.000
_cell.length_b   1.000
_cell.length_c   1.000
_cell.angle_alpha   90.00
_cell.angle_beta   90.00
_cell.angle_gamma   90.00
#
_symmetry.space_group_name_H-M   'P 1'
#
loop_
_entity.id
_entity.type
_entity.pdbx_description
1 polymer ?
#
loop_
_entity_poly.entity_id
_entity_poly.type
_entity_poly.pdbx_seq_one_letter_code
_entity_poly.pdbx_strand_id
1 'polypeptide(L)'
;MTNNVLVGVKDIGQRLFGGYAELLRIPHTARFSVGSVIACMPFPMVGMTITISVQHYYGNYSLAGALTAVQAIALAVTSPVLGKLVDKFGQRQVSIPTIIVWMVAAVALVSCITARVPSWILFCIVPFMAAIPPWGAMSRQRWTTLLKGDAERTNRALSLSGVFDECMWVIGNPL
;
A
#
# COMPACT_ATOMS: atom_id res chain seq x y z
N MET A 1 -36.85 20.48 -17.79
CA MET A 1 -35.63 19.74 -18.19
C MET A 1 -34.73 19.37 -17.02
N THR A 2 -34.64 20.16 -15.98
CA THR A 2 -33.73 19.97 -14.82
C THR A 2 -34.04 18.73 -13.95
N ASN A 3 -35.33 18.36 -13.82
CA ASN A 3 -35.73 17.21 -12.98
C ASN A 3 -35.28 15.85 -13.55
N ASN A 4 -35.20 15.68 -14.86
CA ASN A 4 -34.78 14.43 -15.50
C ASN A 4 -33.24 14.19 -15.37
N VAL A 5 -32.47 15.27 -15.32
CA VAL A 5 -31.02 15.20 -15.13
C VAL A 5 -30.69 14.80 -13.69
N LEU A 6 -31.40 15.35 -12.72
CA LEU A 6 -31.21 15.01 -11.29
C LEU A 6 -31.65 13.58 -10.96
N VAL A 7 -32.69 13.08 -11.61
CA VAL A 7 -33.12 11.66 -11.48
C VAL A 7 -32.08 10.75 -12.10
N GLY A 8 -31.53 11.10 -13.27
CA GLY A 8 -30.47 10.32 -13.92
C GLY A 8 -29.17 10.27 -13.09
N VAL A 9 -28.77 11.38 -12.50
CA VAL A 9 -27.54 11.43 -11.63
C VAL A 9 -27.75 10.64 -10.34
N LYS A 10 -28.94 10.67 -9.74
CA LYS A 10 -29.28 9.86 -8.57
C LYS A 10 -29.30 8.36 -8.88
N ASP A 11 -29.84 7.99 -10.04
CA ASP A 11 -29.92 6.60 -10.48
C ASP A 11 -28.52 6.04 -10.83
N ILE A 12 -27.66 6.85 -11.46
CA ILE A 12 -26.27 6.54 -11.72
C ILE A 12 -25.49 6.42 -10.39
N GLY A 13 -25.71 7.34 -9.47
CA GLY A 13 -25.11 7.28 -8.13
C GLY A 13 -25.52 6.02 -7.37
N GLN A 14 -26.79 5.66 -7.35
CA GLN A 14 -27.28 4.45 -6.71
C GLN A 14 -26.77 3.17 -7.38
N ARG A 15 -26.62 3.15 -8.69
CA ARG A 15 -26.03 2.00 -9.42
C ARG A 15 -24.55 1.88 -9.19
N LEU A 16 -23.81 2.97 -9.08
CA LEU A 16 -22.37 2.97 -8.80
C LEU A 16 -22.09 2.66 -7.31
N PHE A 17 -22.75 3.36 -6.40
CA PHE A 17 -22.47 3.22 -4.96
C PHE A 17 -23.24 2.06 -4.32
N GLY A 18 -24.43 1.70 -4.80
CA GLY A 18 -25.21 0.58 -4.29
C GLY A 18 -24.51 -0.77 -4.46
N GLY A 19 -23.83 -0.98 -5.59
CA GLY A 19 -23.04 -2.20 -5.82
C GLY A 19 -21.84 -2.32 -4.90
N TYR A 20 -21.20 -1.22 -4.51
CA TYR A 20 -20.08 -1.22 -3.56
C TYR A 20 -20.56 -1.44 -2.13
N ALA A 21 -21.70 -0.89 -1.74
CA ALA A 21 -22.30 -1.11 -0.42
C ALA A 21 -22.73 -2.58 -0.24
N GLU A 22 -23.20 -3.23 -1.30
CA GLU A 22 -23.56 -4.66 -1.29
C GLU A 22 -22.30 -5.53 -1.06
N LEU A 23 -21.18 -5.21 -1.71
CA LEU A 23 -19.91 -5.91 -1.55
C LEU A 23 -19.38 -5.81 -0.11
N LEU A 24 -19.50 -4.63 0.51
CA LEU A 24 -19.08 -4.40 1.89
C LEU A 24 -20.01 -5.06 2.93
N ARG A 25 -21.23 -5.44 2.56
CA ARG A 25 -22.16 -6.20 3.42
C ARG A 25 -21.87 -7.69 3.51
N ILE A 26 -21.03 -8.23 2.63
CA ILE A 26 -20.58 -9.63 2.72
C ILE A 26 -19.85 -9.83 4.05
N PRO A 27 -20.20 -10.84 4.86
CA PRO A 27 -19.56 -11.04 6.16
C PRO A 27 -18.03 -11.18 6.02
N HIS A 28 -17.30 -10.52 6.88
CA HIS A 28 -15.83 -10.40 6.91
C HIS A 28 -15.16 -9.52 5.85
N THR A 29 -15.86 -9.09 4.79
CA THR A 29 -15.27 -8.32 3.68
C THR A 29 -14.94 -6.89 4.11
N ALA A 30 -15.83 -6.21 4.80
CA ALA A 30 -15.61 -4.86 5.31
C ALA A 30 -14.41 -4.82 6.28
N ARG A 31 -14.34 -5.79 7.22
CA ARG A 31 -13.21 -5.89 8.18
C ARG A 31 -11.89 -6.12 7.48
N PHE A 32 -11.87 -6.97 6.47
CA PHE A 32 -10.70 -7.25 5.66
C PHE A 32 -10.27 -6.04 4.83
N SER A 33 -11.20 -5.35 4.16
CA SER A 33 -10.89 -4.18 3.32
C SER A 33 -10.36 -3.01 4.18
N VAL A 34 -11.02 -2.71 5.30
CA VAL A 34 -10.56 -1.67 6.23
C VAL A 34 -9.22 -2.03 6.85
N GLY A 35 -9.04 -3.28 7.27
CA GLY A 35 -7.77 -3.77 7.81
C GLY A 35 -6.63 -3.67 6.78
N SER A 36 -6.89 -3.97 5.51
CA SER A 36 -5.92 -3.83 4.42
C SER A 36 -5.52 -2.37 4.20
N VAL A 37 -6.49 -1.45 4.19
CA VAL A 37 -6.24 0.00 4.06
C VAL A 37 -5.36 0.51 5.20
N ILE A 38 -5.71 0.18 6.44
CA ILE A 38 -4.93 0.60 7.63
C ILE A 38 -3.50 0.01 7.58
N ALA A 39 -3.36 -1.28 7.22
CA ALA A 39 -2.06 -1.93 7.13
C ALA A 39 -1.16 -1.34 6.03
N CYS A 40 -1.75 -0.81 4.96
CA CYS A 40 -1.01 -0.22 3.85
C CYS A 40 -0.67 1.27 4.05
N MET A 41 -1.35 1.97 4.98
CA MET A 41 -1.15 3.42 5.20
C MET A 41 0.30 3.86 5.47
N PRO A 42 1.15 3.11 6.19
CA PRO A 42 2.54 3.52 6.41
C PRO A 42 3.38 3.59 5.14
N PHE A 43 3.06 2.84 4.09
CA PHE A 43 3.93 2.73 2.91
C PHE A 43 4.05 3.99 2.06
N PRO A 44 2.97 4.72 1.73
CA PRO A 44 3.09 6.00 1.02
C PRO A 44 3.91 7.05 1.80
N MET A 45 3.86 6.99 3.13
CA MET A 45 4.51 7.96 3.99
C MET A 45 6.04 7.79 4.07
N VAL A 46 6.57 6.60 3.76
CA VAL A 46 8.01 6.27 3.93
C VAL A 46 8.91 7.19 3.12
N GLY A 47 8.61 7.42 1.85
CA GLY A 47 9.42 8.28 0.97
C GLY A 47 9.51 9.73 1.48
N MET A 48 8.38 10.29 1.87
CA MET A 48 8.30 11.63 2.48
C MET A 48 9.06 11.67 3.81
N THR A 49 8.84 10.68 4.68
CA THR A 49 9.52 10.59 5.98
C THR A 49 11.04 10.55 5.83
N ILE A 50 11.56 9.74 4.90
CA ILE A 50 13.00 9.69 4.59
C ILE A 50 13.48 11.07 4.14
N THR A 51 12.77 11.70 3.20
CA THR A 51 13.17 12.98 2.61
C THR A 51 13.21 14.09 3.67
N ILE A 52 12.14 14.22 4.45
CA ILE A 52 12.03 15.26 5.49
C ILE A 52 13.05 15.01 6.61
N SER A 53 13.17 13.76 7.09
CA SER A 53 14.07 13.43 8.18
C SER A 53 15.55 13.64 7.77
N VAL A 54 15.95 13.18 6.60
CA VAL A 54 17.32 13.36 6.11
C VAL A 54 17.62 14.83 5.88
N GLN A 55 16.67 15.59 5.32
CA GLN A 55 16.83 17.03 5.18
C GLN A 55 16.97 17.72 6.55
N HIS A 56 16.18 17.35 7.52
CA HIS A 56 16.21 17.96 8.85
C HIS A 56 17.52 17.69 9.60
N TYR A 57 18.00 16.44 9.57
CA TYR A 57 19.19 16.02 10.33
C TYR A 57 20.52 16.20 9.61
N TYR A 58 20.55 16.08 8.28
CA TYR A 58 21.75 16.14 7.45
C TYR A 58 21.83 17.41 6.59
N GLY A 59 20.75 18.17 6.44
CA GLY A 59 20.71 19.39 5.62
C GLY A 59 20.94 19.14 4.12
N ASN A 60 20.73 17.91 3.62
CA ASN A 60 21.13 17.51 2.29
C ASN A 60 20.00 16.82 1.51
N TYR A 61 19.36 17.54 0.60
CA TYR A 61 18.32 17.02 -0.28
C TYR A 61 18.85 15.98 -1.29
N SER A 62 20.10 16.12 -1.74
CA SER A 62 20.70 15.18 -2.67
C SER A 62 20.84 13.79 -2.03
N LEU A 63 21.25 13.74 -0.77
CA LEU A 63 21.31 12.51 0.02
C LEU A 63 19.92 11.89 0.19
N ALA A 64 18.91 12.71 0.51
CA ALA A 64 17.53 12.24 0.64
C ALA A 64 17.01 11.65 -0.67
N GLY A 65 17.22 12.35 -1.79
CA GLY A 65 16.86 11.86 -3.11
C GLY A 65 17.58 10.56 -3.51
N ALA A 66 18.87 10.44 -3.19
CA ALA A 66 19.62 9.22 -3.45
C ALA A 66 19.09 8.02 -2.64
N LEU A 67 18.75 8.23 -1.36
CA LEU A 67 18.17 7.16 -0.51
C LEU A 67 16.80 6.74 -1.00
N THR A 68 15.92 7.67 -1.39
CA THR A 68 14.61 7.32 -1.95
C THR A 68 14.72 6.63 -3.31
N ALA A 69 15.70 6.99 -4.13
CA ALA A 69 15.98 6.29 -5.38
C ALA A 69 16.44 4.84 -5.14
N VAL A 70 17.34 4.61 -4.19
CA VAL A 70 17.77 3.27 -3.81
C VAL A 70 16.60 2.44 -3.27
N GLN A 71 15.73 3.04 -2.46
CA GLN A 71 14.52 2.37 -1.98
C GLN A 71 13.59 1.97 -3.13
N ALA A 72 13.37 2.86 -4.10
CA ALA A 72 12.51 2.58 -5.26
C ALA A 72 13.08 1.44 -6.12
N ILE A 73 14.39 1.43 -6.37
CA ILE A 73 15.07 0.34 -7.09
C ILE A 73 14.95 -0.98 -6.31
N ALA A 74 15.21 -0.94 -5.01
CA ALA A 74 15.09 -2.12 -4.16
C ALA A 74 13.66 -2.69 -4.18
N LEU A 75 12.64 -1.82 -4.12
CA LEU A 75 11.23 -2.20 -4.21
C LEU A 75 10.89 -2.83 -5.58
N ALA A 76 11.38 -2.27 -6.67
CA ALA A 76 11.18 -2.80 -8.02
C ALA A 76 11.76 -4.22 -8.16
N VAL A 77 12.90 -4.50 -7.54
CA VAL A 77 13.52 -5.83 -7.55
C VAL A 77 12.82 -6.80 -6.58
N THR A 78 12.51 -6.32 -5.38
CA THR A 78 11.97 -7.16 -4.29
C THR A 78 10.51 -7.56 -4.54
N SER A 79 9.70 -6.68 -5.13
CA SER A 79 8.27 -6.90 -5.35
C SER A 79 7.97 -8.17 -6.17
N PRO A 80 8.58 -8.44 -7.35
CA PRO A 80 8.33 -9.67 -8.09
C PRO A 80 8.88 -10.92 -7.38
N VAL A 81 9.95 -10.78 -6.62
CA VAL A 81 10.52 -11.89 -5.83
C VAL A 81 9.55 -12.29 -4.72
N LEU A 82 9.05 -11.31 -3.95
CA LEU A 82 8.07 -11.54 -2.90
C LEU A 82 6.76 -12.10 -3.46
N GLY A 83 6.31 -11.65 -4.64
CA GLY A 83 5.15 -12.21 -5.31
C GLY A 83 5.30 -13.72 -5.54
N LYS A 84 6.42 -14.15 -6.14
CA LYS A 84 6.75 -15.57 -6.36
C LYS A 84 6.86 -16.37 -5.06
N LEU A 85 7.43 -15.77 -4.00
CA LEU A 85 7.50 -16.44 -2.69
C LEU A 85 6.12 -16.65 -2.08
N VAL A 86 5.23 -15.65 -2.19
CA VAL A 86 3.85 -15.75 -1.72
C VAL A 86 3.10 -16.85 -2.46
N ASP A 87 3.28 -16.96 -3.78
CA ASP A 87 2.66 -18.01 -4.58
C ASP A 87 3.16 -19.41 -4.20
N LYS A 88 4.44 -19.54 -3.84
CA LYS A 88 5.07 -20.82 -3.51
C LYS A 88 4.83 -21.26 -2.06
N PHE A 89 4.99 -20.37 -1.09
CA PHE A 89 4.97 -20.68 0.34
C PHE A 89 3.66 -20.26 1.04
N GLY A 90 2.82 -19.53 0.34
CA GLY A 90 1.59 -18.99 0.88
C GLY A 90 1.76 -17.65 1.58
N GLN A 91 0.65 -16.93 1.63
CA GLN A 91 0.54 -15.55 2.06
C GLN A 91 1.09 -15.32 3.48
N ARG A 92 0.69 -16.16 4.43
CA ARG A 92 1.03 -15.97 5.85
C ARG A 92 2.51 -16.17 6.14
N GLN A 93 3.13 -17.17 5.50
CA GLN A 93 4.53 -17.53 5.76
C GLN A 93 5.52 -16.49 5.22
N VAL A 94 5.12 -15.76 4.17
CA VAL A 94 5.96 -14.71 3.58
C VAL A 94 5.67 -13.35 4.21
N SER A 95 4.40 -13.02 4.47
CA SER A 95 4.05 -11.68 4.98
C SER A 95 4.54 -11.42 6.40
N ILE A 96 4.52 -12.41 7.29
CA ILE A 96 4.96 -12.20 8.68
C ILE A 96 6.45 -11.82 8.74
N PRO A 97 7.39 -12.61 8.16
CA PRO A 97 8.81 -12.26 8.23
C PRO A 97 9.13 -10.96 7.47
N THR A 98 8.48 -10.68 6.35
CA THR A 98 8.71 -9.44 5.61
C THR A 98 8.27 -8.21 6.39
N ILE A 99 7.14 -8.26 7.10
CA ILE A 99 6.70 -7.18 7.99
C ILE A 99 7.70 -6.97 9.12
N ILE A 100 8.20 -8.05 9.73
CA ILE A 100 9.19 -7.96 10.82
C ILE A 100 10.48 -7.30 10.30
N VAL A 101 10.98 -7.73 9.15
CA VAL A 101 12.16 -7.12 8.51
C VAL A 101 11.92 -5.64 8.24
N TRP A 102 10.77 -5.28 7.69
CA TRP A 102 10.39 -3.90 7.42
C TRP A 102 10.34 -3.06 8.70
N MET A 103 9.69 -3.56 9.76
CA MET A 103 9.61 -2.86 11.05
C MET A 103 10.98 -2.64 11.68
N VAL A 104 11.82 -3.66 11.68
CA VAL A 104 13.19 -3.56 12.20
C VAL A 104 14.00 -2.54 11.39
N ALA A 105 13.91 -2.59 10.07
CA ALA A 105 14.56 -1.63 9.18
C ALA A 105 14.05 -0.20 9.40
N ALA A 106 12.75 -0.01 9.62
CA ALA A 106 12.17 1.30 9.89
C ALA A 106 12.69 1.89 11.21
N VAL A 107 12.68 1.10 12.28
CA VAL A 107 13.22 1.51 13.59
C VAL A 107 14.72 1.79 13.49
N ALA A 108 15.48 0.93 12.83
CA ALA A 108 16.91 1.14 12.62
C ALA A 108 17.19 2.41 11.82
N LEU A 109 16.43 2.66 10.75
CA LEU A 109 16.59 3.84 9.92
C LEU A 109 16.35 5.12 10.72
N VAL A 110 15.23 5.20 11.47
CA VAL A 110 14.92 6.35 12.31
C VAL A 110 15.99 6.57 13.37
N SER A 111 16.44 5.50 14.05
CA SER A 111 17.50 5.59 15.06
C SER A 111 18.83 6.06 14.47
N CYS A 112 19.19 5.58 13.28
CA CYS A 112 20.40 5.99 12.60
C CYS A 112 20.36 7.43 12.12
N ILE A 113 19.22 7.90 11.60
CA ILE A 113 19.02 9.28 11.18
C ILE A 113 19.13 10.22 12.38
N THR A 114 18.47 9.92 13.49
CA THR A 114 18.50 10.74 14.71
C THR A 114 19.87 10.77 15.37
N ALA A 115 20.61 9.66 15.33
CA ALA A 115 21.99 9.56 15.80
C ALA A 115 23.03 10.19 14.84
N ARG A 116 22.58 10.71 13.67
CA ARG A 116 23.45 11.31 12.64
C ARG A 116 24.62 10.43 12.24
N VAL A 117 24.37 9.13 12.07
CA VAL A 117 25.41 8.19 11.64
C VAL A 117 25.90 8.51 10.21
N PRO A 118 27.12 8.05 9.83
CA PRO A 118 27.60 8.22 8.45
C PRO A 118 26.59 7.72 7.41
N SER A 119 26.38 8.49 6.35
CA SER A 119 25.34 8.25 5.34
C SER A 119 25.40 6.88 4.66
N TRP A 120 26.58 6.26 4.55
CA TRP A 120 26.71 4.92 3.97
C TRP A 120 25.94 3.84 4.73
N ILE A 121 25.75 4.01 6.06
CA ILE A 121 24.94 3.09 6.88
C ILE A 121 23.47 3.16 6.47
N LEU A 122 22.96 4.37 6.16
CA LEU A 122 21.59 4.55 5.68
C LEU A 122 21.35 3.82 4.36
N PHE A 123 22.34 3.85 3.45
CA PHE A 123 22.27 3.10 2.19
C PHE A 123 22.23 1.58 2.39
N CYS A 124 22.81 1.05 3.47
CA CYS A 124 22.70 -0.36 3.81
C CYS A 124 21.35 -0.76 4.38
N ILE A 125 20.68 0.17 5.11
CA ILE A 125 19.39 -0.11 5.77
C ILE A 125 18.21 0.06 4.82
N VAL A 126 18.22 1.10 3.99
CA VAL A 126 17.10 1.46 3.11
C VAL A 126 16.60 0.32 2.21
N PRO A 127 17.44 -0.54 1.61
CA PRO A 127 16.96 -1.66 0.81
C PRO A 127 16.06 -2.65 1.58
N PHE A 128 16.26 -2.82 2.88
CA PHE A 128 15.40 -3.69 3.70
C PHE A 128 14.01 -3.12 3.91
N MET A 129 13.85 -1.81 3.77
CA MET A 129 12.52 -1.18 3.76
C MET A 129 11.71 -1.48 2.48
N ALA A 130 12.32 -2.10 1.49
CA ALA A 130 11.64 -2.63 0.32
C ALA A 130 10.99 -4.01 0.54
N ALA A 131 11.21 -4.64 1.70
CA ALA A 131 10.58 -5.91 2.07
C ALA A 131 9.09 -5.73 2.42
N ILE A 132 8.31 -5.24 1.47
CA ILE A 132 6.88 -4.94 1.62
C ILE A 132 6.09 -6.08 0.97
N PRO A 133 5.20 -6.77 1.72
CA PRO A 133 4.31 -7.75 1.12
C PRO A 133 3.43 -7.11 0.04
N PRO A 134 3.11 -7.81 -1.06
CA PRO A 134 2.28 -7.28 -2.12
C PRO A 134 0.78 -7.25 -1.73
N TRP A 135 0.43 -6.40 -0.77
CA TRP A 135 -0.92 -6.31 -0.18
C TRP A 135 -2.03 -6.12 -1.22
N GLY A 136 -1.80 -5.27 -2.23
CA GLY A 136 -2.77 -5.03 -3.28
C GLY A 136 -3.05 -6.29 -4.12
N ALA A 137 -2.03 -7.07 -4.46
CA ALA A 137 -2.20 -8.34 -5.16
C ALA A 137 -2.93 -9.36 -4.29
N MET A 138 -2.59 -9.43 -3.01
CA MET A 138 -3.21 -10.32 -2.03
C MET A 138 -4.69 -9.98 -1.80
N SER A 139 -5.03 -8.70 -1.73
CA SER A 139 -6.41 -8.22 -1.64
C SER A 139 -7.21 -8.63 -2.87
N ARG A 140 -6.67 -8.39 -4.06
CA ARG A 140 -7.31 -8.77 -5.34
C ARG A 140 -7.53 -10.28 -5.45
N GLN A 141 -6.55 -11.08 -5.07
CA GLN A 141 -6.69 -12.55 -5.08
C GLN A 141 -7.79 -13.04 -4.12
N ARG A 142 -7.97 -12.42 -2.97
CA ARG A 142 -9.10 -12.74 -2.07
C ARG A 142 -10.44 -12.40 -2.68
N TRP A 143 -10.57 -11.25 -3.32
CA TRP A 143 -11.79 -10.86 -4.01
C TRP A 143 -12.15 -11.85 -5.13
N THR A 144 -11.19 -12.22 -5.97
CA THR A 144 -11.41 -13.20 -7.05
C THR A 144 -11.78 -14.58 -6.52
N THR A 145 -11.27 -14.95 -5.34
CA THR A 145 -11.61 -16.24 -4.71
C THR A 145 -13.00 -16.23 -4.07
N LEU A 146 -13.38 -15.12 -3.43
CA LEU A 146 -14.69 -14.98 -2.78
C LEU A 146 -15.84 -14.85 -3.79
N LEU A 147 -15.60 -14.23 -4.93
CA LEU A 147 -16.60 -13.95 -5.96
C LEU A 147 -16.47 -14.88 -7.18
N LYS A 148 -15.92 -16.09 -6.98
CA LYS A 148 -15.80 -17.09 -8.05
C LYS A 148 -17.17 -17.34 -8.72
N GLY A 149 -17.22 -17.10 -10.05
CA GLY A 149 -18.40 -17.33 -10.87
C GLY A 149 -19.20 -16.07 -11.21
N ASP A 150 -18.91 -14.93 -10.60
CA ASP A 150 -19.56 -13.65 -10.92
C ASP A 150 -18.51 -12.62 -11.37
N ALA A 151 -18.30 -12.55 -12.68
CA ALA A 151 -17.30 -11.65 -13.28
C ALA A 151 -17.64 -10.16 -13.04
N GLU A 152 -18.93 -9.82 -13.02
CA GLU A 152 -19.35 -8.43 -12.84
C GLU A 152 -19.06 -7.95 -11.40
N ARG A 153 -19.42 -8.76 -10.40
CA ARG A 153 -19.12 -8.44 -8.98
C ARG A 153 -17.61 -8.43 -8.72
N THR A 154 -16.88 -9.35 -9.35
CA THR A 154 -15.41 -9.39 -9.26
C THR A 154 -14.78 -8.11 -9.80
N ASN A 155 -15.18 -7.64 -10.99
CA ASN A 155 -14.67 -6.40 -11.57
C ASN A 155 -15.01 -5.18 -10.70
N ARG A 156 -16.20 -5.11 -10.14
CA ARG A 156 -16.58 -4.05 -9.18
C ARG A 156 -15.71 -4.07 -7.91
N ALA A 157 -15.45 -5.25 -7.37
CA ALA A 157 -14.59 -5.40 -6.18
C ALA A 157 -13.13 -5.01 -6.46
N LEU A 158 -12.61 -5.35 -7.63
CA LEU A 158 -11.27 -4.93 -8.06
C LEU A 158 -11.18 -3.42 -8.25
N SER A 159 -12.21 -2.80 -8.83
CA SER A 159 -12.29 -1.34 -8.97
C SER A 159 -12.35 -0.65 -7.61
N LEU A 160 -13.11 -1.19 -6.66
CA LEU A 160 -13.18 -0.69 -5.28
C LEU A 160 -11.81 -0.75 -4.58
N SER A 161 -11.09 -1.87 -4.74
CA SER A 161 -9.74 -2.00 -4.21
C SER A 161 -8.78 -0.98 -4.82
N GLY A 162 -8.88 -0.71 -6.13
CA GLY A 162 -8.10 0.34 -6.79
C GLY A 162 -8.37 1.73 -6.23
N VAL A 163 -9.66 2.07 -6.01
CA VAL A 163 -10.03 3.35 -5.39
C VAL A 163 -9.44 3.47 -3.98
N PHE A 164 -9.47 2.43 -3.17
CA PHE A 164 -8.86 2.44 -1.84
C PHE A 164 -7.34 2.61 -1.91
N ASP A 165 -6.67 1.94 -2.85
CA ASP A 165 -5.23 2.09 -3.07
C ASP A 165 -4.88 3.55 -3.44
N GLU A 166 -5.62 4.16 -4.37
CA GLU A 166 -5.41 5.58 -4.76
C GLU A 166 -5.70 6.56 -3.61
N CYS A 167 -6.79 6.35 -2.87
CA CYS A 167 -7.10 7.17 -1.70
C CYS A 167 -5.98 7.12 -0.67
N MET A 168 -5.38 5.95 -0.44
CA MET A 168 -4.25 5.82 0.48
C MET A 168 -3.02 6.61 0.01
N TRP A 169 -2.72 6.59 -1.29
CA TRP A 169 -1.60 7.35 -1.85
C TRP A 169 -1.84 8.87 -1.74
N VAL A 170 -3.07 9.30 -1.99
CA VAL A 170 -3.45 10.73 -1.90
C VAL A 170 -3.43 11.23 -0.45
N ILE A 171 -3.93 10.43 0.49
CA ILE A 171 -4.01 10.80 1.91
C ILE A 171 -2.66 10.61 2.62
N GLY A 172 -1.93 9.54 2.29
CA GLY A 172 -0.68 9.18 2.97
C GLY A 172 0.51 10.06 2.59
N ASN A 173 0.56 10.59 1.37
CA ASN A 173 1.70 11.40 0.93
C ASN A 173 1.78 12.80 1.56
N PRO A 174 0.67 13.54 1.81
CA PRO A 174 0.75 14.88 2.43
C PRO A 174 0.84 14.86 3.96
N LEU A 175 0.63 13.71 4.62
CA LEU A 175 0.73 13.56 6.08
C LEU A 175 2.15 13.19 6.51
#